data_8e6023abf3944d74f6c351d0334bc7df
#
_entry.id   8e6023abf3944d74f6c351d0334bc7df
#
_cell.length_a   1.000
_cell.length_b   1.000
_cell.length_c   1.000
_cell.angle_alpha   90.00
_cell.angle_beta   90.00
_cell.angle_gamma   90.00
#
_symmetry.space_group_name_H-M   'P 1'
#
loop_
_entity.id
_entity.type
_entity.pdbx_description
1 polymer ?
#
loop_
_entity_poly.entity_id
_entity_poly.type
_entity_poly.pdbx_seq_one_letter_code
_entity_poly.pdbx_strand_id
1 'polypeptide(L)'
;VWNKLTRLHPFDQALVLEPQGDGLLLGQATPAWANMVGPFGGITAATVVRAIMDHAQCLGTPLSLTINYVAGIALGPYHLHLAVARTNRSTQHWTFEIYQLQTDGTQACVLTGTALTATRRSTWGANDLPMPPVRPPHEVPVVQMPRMVEWFSRYEMRSLEGSLPQIWDGQENSLPPELASTSCLWVRDSAGRALDYPAIAAYADIFFPRVWLRRAKHVPAGTVSMTVYFHADAQQFTQVGAGYLLAQARGQVFRDGFFDQSGCLWSEAGTMLATTHQLVYFKE
;
A
#
# COMPACT_ATOMS: atom_id res chain seq x y z
N VAL A 1 1.97 -15.22 25.31
CA VAL A 1 1.59 -14.60 24.02
C VAL A 1 2.83 -14.12 23.28
N TRP A 2 3.76 -13.41 23.93
CA TRP A 2 4.97 -12.82 23.31
C TRP A 2 5.91 -13.85 22.63
N ASN A 3 6.03 -15.08 23.16
CA ASN A 3 6.93 -16.10 22.59
C ASN A 3 6.44 -16.72 21.26
N LYS A 4 5.18 -16.53 20.87
CA LYS A 4 4.65 -16.94 19.55
C LYS A 4 4.86 -15.88 18.47
N LEU A 5 4.88 -14.60 18.84
CA LEU A 5 5.00 -13.48 17.91
C LEU A 5 6.38 -13.41 17.25
N THR A 6 7.45 -13.78 17.96
CA THR A 6 8.82 -13.78 17.43
C THR A 6 9.08 -14.81 16.32
N ARG A 7 8.14 -15.73 16.05
CA ARG A 7 8.18 -16.72 14.96
C ARG A 7 7.38 -16.32 13.73
N LEU A 8 6.60 -15.23 13.81
CA LEU A 8 5.83 -14.75 12.67
C LEU A 8 6.72 -13.93 11.73
N HIS A 9 6.35 -13.91 10.45
CA HIS A 9 6.97 -13.01 9.48
C HIS A 9 6.81 -11.54 9.94
N PRO A 10 7.80 -10.64 9.74
CA PRO A 10 7.72 -9.24 10.18
C PRO A 10 6.45 -8.50 9.70
N PHE A 11 5.99 -8.82 8.49
CA PHE A 11 4.73 -8.29 7.97
C PHE A 11 3.54 -8.74 8.81
N ASP A 12 3.42 -10.04 9.10
CA ASP A 12 2.31 -10.59 9.88
C ASP A 12 2.34 -10.13 11.35
N GLN A 13 3.53 -9.88 11.90
CA GLN A 13 3.69 -9.26 13.23
C GLN A 13 3.08 -7.86 13.30
N ALA A 14 3.30 -7.07 12.23
CA ALA A 14 2.79 -5.70 12.16
C ALA A 14 1.25 -5.64 11.99
N LEU A 15 0.63 -6.72 11.51
CA LEU A 15 -0.82 -6.81 11.31
C LEU A 15 -1.57 -7.38 12.51
N VAL A 16 -0.89 -7.70 13.60
CA VAL A 16 -1.54 -8.23 14.81
C VAL A 16 -2.46 -7.17 15.41
N LEU A 17 -3.71 -7.55 15.62
CA LEU A 17 -4.74 -6.74 16.25
C LEU A 17 -5.34 -7.52 17.43
N GLU A 18 -5.54 -6.83 18.56
CA GLU A 18 -6.14 -7.39 19.77
C GLU A 18 -7.59 -6.92 19.88
N PRO A 19 -8.60 -7.81 19.83
CA PRO A 19 -9.99 -7.43 20.01
C PRO A 19 -10.24 -6.80 21.39
N GLN A 20 -10.93 -5.64 21.38
CA GLN A 20 -11.34 -4.92 22.60
C GLN A 20 -12.87 -4.93 22.80
N GLY A 21 -13.61 -5.62 21.92
CA GLY A 21 -15.06 -5.66 21.89
C GLY A 21 -15.69 -4.60 20.96
N ASP A 22 -16.94 -4.81 20.59
CA ASP A 22 -17.78 -3.86 19.81
C ASP A 22 -17.13 -3.28 18.54
N GLY A 23 -16.39 -4.10 17.80
CA GLY A 23 -15.70 -3.66 16.57
C GLY A 23 -14.44 -2.83 16.82
N LEU A 24 -14.00 -2.73 18.08
CA LEU A 24 -12.78 -2.05 18.48
C LEU A 24 -11.60 -3.03 18.52
N LEU A 25 -10.50 -2.67 17.86
CA LEU A 25 -9.27 -3.44 17.78
C LEU A 25 -8.09 -2.58 18.21
N LEU A 26 -7.20 -3.13 19.04
CA LEU A 26 -5.96 -2.47 19.44
C LEU A 26 -4.83 -2.96 18.54
N GLY A 27 -4.16 -2.03 17.86
CA GLY A 27 -3.00 -2.27 17.02
C GLY A 27 -1.77 -1.52 17.52
N GLN A 28 -0.62 -1.81 16.92
CA GLN A 28 0.67 -1.23 17.30
C GLN A 28 1.45 -0.78 16.06
N ALA A 29 1.68 0.54 15.93
CA ALA A 29 2.63 1.07 14.96
C ALA A 29 4.07 0.90 15.47
N THR A 30 4.89 0.14 14.74
CA THR A 30 6.24 -0.25 15.17
C THR A 30 7.33 0.42 14.33
N PRO A 31 8.54 0.63 14.89
CA PRO A 31 9.68 1.15 14.14
C PRO A 31 10.07 0.29 12.93
N ALA A 32 9.75 -1.01 12.95
CA ALA A 32 10.08 -1.94 11.88
C ALA A 32 9.48 -1.57 10.51
N TRP A 33 8.44 -0.74 10.51
CA TRP A 33 7.75 -0.23 9.32
C TRP A 33 7.74 1.29 9.25
N ALA A 34 8.69 1.94 9.94
CA ALA A 34 8.77 3.39 9.95
C ALA A 34 9.03 3.96 8.55
N ASN A 35 8.35 5.07 8.26
CA ASN A 35 8.57 5.96 7.15
C ASN A 35 9.14 7.29 7.67
N MET A 36 9.25 8.31 6.83
CA MET A 36 9.72 9.65 7.23
C MET A 36 8.84 10.28 8.32
N VAL A 37 7.54 10.04 8.26
CA VAL A 37 6.55 10.46 9.27
C VAL A 37 5.64 9.27 9.54
N GLY A 38 5.72 8.72 10.75
CA GLY A 38 4.90 7.57 11.15
C GLY A 38 5.23 6.26 10.41
N PRO A 39 4.32 5.28 10.41
CA PRO A 39 4.49 4.03 9.68
C PRO A 39 4.29 4.24 8.17
N PHE A 40 4.81 3.31 7.38
CA PHE A 40 4.50 3.16 5.98
C PHE A 40 2.98 3.04 5.76
N GLY A 41 2.40 3.86 4.89
CA GLY A 41 0.95 3.87 4.66
C GLY A 41 0.41 2.52 4.18
N GLY A 42 1.21 1.80 3.39
CA GLY A 42 0.86 0.46 2.90
C GLY A 42 0.71 -0.57 4.02
N ILE A 43 1.51 -0.52 5.10
CA ILE A 43 1.32 -1.47 6.23
C ILE A 43 0.03 -1.15 7.00
N THR A 44 -0.33 0.14 7.10
CA THR A 44 -1.60 0.55 7.71
C THR A 44 -2.79 0.06 6.87
N ALA A 45 -2.71 0.20 5.54
CA ALA A 45 -3.72 -0.34 4.62
C ALA A 45 -3.85 -1.87 4.74
N ALA A 46 -2.73 -2.58 4.82
CA ALA A 46 -2.71 -4.03 5.04
C ALA A 46 -3.38 -4.44 6.35
N THR A 47 -3.15 -3.67 7.42
CA THR A 47 -3.77 -3.92 8.74
C THR A 47 -5.29 -3.80 8.67
N VAL A 48 -5.81 -2.77 7.99
CA VAL A 48 -7.26 -2.63 7.79
C VAL A 48 -7.83 -3.80 6.98
N VAL A 49 -7.17 -4.19 5.88
CA VAL A 49 -7.61 -5.35 5.09
C VAL A 49 -7.62 -6.64 5.93
N ARG A 50 -6.60 -6.84 6.76
CA ARG A 50 -6.53 -7.97 7.70
C ARG A 50 -7.70 -7.94 8.67
N ALA A 51 -7.97 -6.80 9.29
CA ALA A 51 -9.08 -6.61 10.24
C ALA A 51 -10.44 -6.97 9.60
N ILE A 52 -10.68 -6.52 8.37
CA ILE A 52 -11.90 -6.83 7.62
C ILE A 52 -12.00 -8.34 7.34
N MET A 53 -10.93 -8.96 6.87
CA MET A 53 -10.93 -10.39 6.51
C MET A 53 -11.07 -11.31 7.72
N ASP A 54 -10.54 -10.92 8.87
CA ASP A 54 -10.62 -11.68 10.12
C ASP A 54 -11.95 -11.42 10.87
N HIS A 55 -12.76 -10.46 10.42
CA HIS A 55 -14.03 -10.16 11.06
C HIS A 55 -15.05 -11.28 10.85
N ALA A 56 -15.70 -11.72 11.92
CA ALA A 56 -16.62 -12.88 11.92
C ALA A 56 -17.78 -12.77 10.90
N GLN A 57 -18.19 -11.55 10.56
CA GLN A 57 -19.26 -11.29 9.58
C GLN A 57 -18.73 -11.03 8.17
N CYS A 58 -17.43 -11.18 7.89
CA CYS A 58 -16.88 -10.85 6.58
C CYS A 58 -17.51 -11.69 5.46
N LEU A 59 -18.11 -11.02 4.49
CA LEU A 59 -18.70 -11.65 3.30
C LEU A 59 -17.73 -11.56 2.11
N GLY A 60 -17.23 -12.73 1.68
CA GLY A 60 -16.40 -12.84 0.48
C GLY A 60 -14.99 -12.28 0.67
N THR A 61 -14.48 -11.60 -0.37
CA THR A 61 -13.10 -11.11 -0.43
C THR A 61 -13.05 -9.62 -0.79
N PRO A 62 -11.96 -8.89 -0.45
CA PRO A 62 -11.80 -7.48 -0.80
C PRO A 62 -11.96 -7.21 -2.30
N LEU A 63 -12.72 -6.17 -2.64
CA LEU A 63 -12.84 -5.60 -3.98
C LEU A 63 -12.24 -4.21 -4.06
N SER A 64 -12.47 -3.38 -3.03
CA SER A 64 -11.87 -2.06 -2.93
C SER A 64 -11.61 -1.64 -1.49
N LEU A 65 -10.63 -0.77 -1.34
CA LEU A 65 -10.27 -0.11 -0.10
C LEU A 65 -10.00 1.36 -0.41
N THR A 66 -10.66 2.29 0.29
CA THR A 66 -10.35 3.72 0.23
C THR A 66 -9.97 4.20 1.62
N ILE A 67 -8.78 4.81 1.72
CA ILE A 67 -8.23 5.34 2.97
C ILE A 67 -7.97 6.83 2.82
N ASN A 68 -8.32 7.61 3.84
CA ASN A 68 -7.88 8.98 4.02
C ASN A 68 -6.91 9.03 5.21
N TYR A 69 -5.69 9.44 4.97
CA TYR A 69 -4.68 9.66 5.99
C TYR A 69 -4.86 11.09 6.52
N VAL A 70 -5.61 11.19 7.61
CA VAL A 70 -6.05 12.48 8.18
C VAL A 70 -4.91 13.19 8.88
N ALA A 71 -4.05 12.43 9.57
CA ALA A 71 -2.87 12.93 10.25
C ALA A 71 -1.77 11.85 10.26
N GLY A 72 -0.53 12.25 10.60
CA GLY A 72 0.55 11.28 10.81
C GLY A 72 0.24 10.38 12.01
N ILE A 73 0.32 9.06 11.81
CA ILE A 73 0.21 8.07 12.88
C ILE A 73 1.54 8.03 13.62
N ALA A 74 1.56 8.30 14.93
CA ALA A 74 2.76 8.16 15.74
C ALA A 74 3.10 6.67 15.97
N LEU A 75 4.38 6.37 16.22
CA LEU A 75 4.75 5.05 16.71
C LEU A 75 4.11 4.80 18.08
N GLY A 76 3.59 3.60 18.28
CA GLY A 76 2.87 3.26 19.50
C GLY A 76 1.50 2.64 19.24
N PRO A 77 0.68 2.49 20.28
CA PRO A 77 -0.65 1.90 20.17
C PRO A 77 -1.64 2.83 19.43
N TYR A 78 -2.59 2.21 18.75
CA TYR A 78 -3.73 2.88 18.13
C TYR A 78 -4.99 2.00 18.24
N HIS A 79 -6.14 2.62 18.16
CA HIS A 79 -7.41 1.92 18.12
C HIS A 79 -8.01 1.98 16.73
N LEU A 80 -8.30 0.82 16.14
CA LEU A 80 -9.05 0.68 14.90
C LEU A 80 -10.50 0.36 15.22
N HIS A 81 -11.41 1.25 14.85
CA HIS A 81 -12.84 1.02 14.84
C HIS A 81 -13.25 0.49 13.48
N LEU A 82 -13.87 -0.67 13.44
CA LEU A 82 -14.32 -1.34 12.22
C LEU A 82 -15.80 -1.68 12.34
N ALA A 83 -16.60 -1.28 11.36
CA ALA A 83 -18.03 -1.53 11.33
C ALA A 83 -18.52 -1.99 9.95
N VAL A 84 -19.47 -2.93 9.97
CA VAL A 84 -20.26 -3.28 8.79
C VAL A 84 -21.32 -2.22 8.58
N ALA A 85 -21.17 -1.37 7.56
CA ALA A 85 -22.16 -0.37 7.20
C ALA A 85 -23.41 -1.00 6.58
N ARG A 86 -23.22 -2.02 5.71
CA ARG A 86 -24.32 -2.76 5.08
C ARG A 86 -23.85 -4.08 4.50
N THR A 87 -24.64 -5.13 4.70
CA THR A 87 -24.52 -6.40 4.01
C THR A 87 -25.68 -6.57 3.02
N ASN A 88 -25.36 -6.78 1.75
CA ASN A 88 -26.30 -7.16 0.70
C ASN A 88 -26.13 -8.65 0.39
N ARG A 89 -26.86 -9.16 -0.63
CA ARG A 89 -26.81 -10.58 -1.01
C ARG A 89 -25.39 -11.06 -1.39
N SER A 90 -24.59 -10.22 -2.05
CA SER A 90 -23.26 -10.60 -2.56
C SER A 90 -22.18 -9.55 -2.33
N THR A 91 -22.50 -8.43 -1.70
CA THR A 91 -21.57 -7.32 -1.39
C THR A 91 -21.74 -6.89 0.04
N GLN A 92 -20.65 -6.46 0.65
CA GLN A 92 -20.66 -5.93 2.00
C GLN A 92 -19.82 -4.66 2.06
N HIS A 93 -20.38 -3.62 2.66
CA HIS A 93 -19.77 -2.30 2.79
C HIS A 93 -19.29 -2.12 4.22
N TRP A 94 -18.08 -1.57 4.35
CA TRP A 94 -17.38 -1.36 5.61
C TRP A 94 -17.04 0.11 5.79
N THR A 95 -17.05 0.55 7.02
CA THR A 95 -16.45 1.81 7.47
C THR A 95 -15.41 1.52 8.53
N PHE A 96 -14.37 2.33 8.58
CA PHE A 96 -13.33 2.20 9.61
C PHE A 96 -12.68 3.54 9.89
N GLU A 97 -12.17 3.66 11.13
CA GLU A 97 -11.45 4.83 11.61
C GLU A 97 -10.31 4.37 12.54
N ILE A 98 -9.17 5.05 12.48
CA ILE A 98 -8.09 4.85 13.45
C ILE A 98 -7.99 6.09 14.33
N TYR A 99 -7.95 5.85 15.64
CA TYR A 99 -7.73 6.86 16.66
C TYR A 99 -6.44 6.60 17.41
N GLN A 100 -5.77 7.67 17.78
CA GLN A 100 -4.56 7.62 18.57
C GLN A 100 -4.60 8.62 19.72
N LEU A 101 -4.13 8.19 20.90
CA LEU A 101 -4.02 9.06 22.08
C LEU A 101 -2.91 10.09 21.83
N GLN A 102 -3.24 11.36 21.98
CA GLN A 102 -2.32 12.47 21.85
C GLN A 102 -1.60 12.74 23.17
N THR A 103 -0.54 13.55 23.14
CA THR A 103 0.25 13.91 24.33
C THR A 103 -0.52 14.70 25.36
N ASP A 104 -1.60 15.38 24.96
CA ASP A 104 -2.51 16.11 25.84
C ASP A 104 -3.61 15.24 26.47
N GLY A 105 -3.61 13.92 26.18
CA GLY A 105 -4.60 12.97 26.67
C GLY A 105 -5.90 12.90 25.85
N THR A 106 -6.01 13.68 24.76
CA THR A 106 -7.15 13.58 23.83
C THR A 106 -6.98 12.45 22.84
N GLN A 107 -8.07 11.89 22.31
CA GLN A 107 -8.05 10.98 21.19
C GLN A 107 -8.25 11.76 19.89
N ALA A 108 -7.34 11.61 18.92
CA ALA A 108 -7.46 12.19 17.60
C ALA A 108 -7.68 11.10 16.55
N CYS A 109 -8.62 11.37 15.64
CA CYS A 109 -8.79 10.57 14.44
C CYS A 109 -7.60 10.83 13.50
N VAL A 110 -6.84 9.79 13.17
CA VAL A 110 -5.65 9.88 12.31
C VAL A 110 -5.87 9.23 10.94
N LEU A 111 -6.93 8.44 10.80
CA LEU A 111 -7.27 7.77 9.54
C LEU A 111 -8.76 7.47 9.49
N THR A 112 -9.37 7.62 8.31
CA THR A 112 -10.75 7.20 8.03
C THR A 112 -10.78 6.43 6.72
N GLY A 113 -11.79 5.61 6.51
CA GLY A 113 -11.97 4.97 5.22
C GLY A 113 -13.18 4.08 5.09
N THR A 114 -13.29 3.52 3.89
CA THR A 114 -14.34 2.57 3.52
C THR A 114 -13.75 1.41 2.74
N ALA A 115 -14.41 0.26 2.81
CA ALA A 115 -14.04 -0.89 1.99
C ALA A 115 -15.30 -1.60 1.46
N LEU A 116 -15.09 -2.36 0.40
CA LEU A 116 -16.08 -3.22 -0.20
C LEU A 116 -15.51 -4.64 -0.27
N THR A 117 -16.24 -5.60 0.28
CA THR A 117 -16.00 -7.03 0.07
C THR A 117 -17.15 -7.67 -0.68
N ALA A 118 -16.89 -8.76 -1.40
CA ALA A 118 -17.94 -9.44 -2.14
C ALA A 118 -17.64 -10.92 -2.37
N THR A 119 -18.71 -11.71 -2.53
CA THR A 119 -18.63 -13.03 -3.12
C THR A 119 -18.41 -12.91 -4.62
N ARG A 120 -17.23 -13.32 -5.09
CA ARG A 120 -16.89 -13.30 -6.52
C ARG A 120 -17.65 -14.41 -7.26
N ARG A 121 -18.06 -14.12 -8.49
CA ARG A 121 -18.77 -15.06 -9.35
C ARG A 121 -18.02 -15.22 -10.67
N SER A 122 -18.02 -16.42 -11.23
CA SER A 122 -17.52 -16.61 -12.60
C SER A 122 -18.44 -15.91 -13.58
N THR A 123 -17.89 -14.98 -14.35
CA THR A 123 -18.55 -14.22 -15.38
C THR A 123 -17.62 -14.01 -16.56
N TRP A 124 -18.09 -13.41 -17.62
CA TRP A 124 -17.24 -12.86 -18.67
C TRP A 124 -16.25 -11.85 -18.06
N GLY A 125 -15.03 -11.83 -18.59
CA GLY A 125 -13.97 -10.91 -18.18
C GLY A 125 -13.05 -10.55 -19.34
N ALA A 126 -12.43 -9.36 -19.25
CA ALA A 126 -11.40 -8.88 -20.16
C ALA A 126 -10.34 -8.09 -19.38
N ASN A 127 -9.15 -7.97 -19.94
CA ASN A 127 -8.08 -7.12 -19.45
C ASN A 127 -7.62 -6.20 -20.58
N ASP A 128 -8.09 -4.95 -20.56
CA ASP A 128 -7.80 -3.94 -21.59
C ASP A 128 -6.49 -3.16 -21.30
N LEU A 129 -5.84 -3.41 -20.15
CA LEU A 129 -4.55 -2.84 -19.79
C LEU A 129 -3.52 -3.97 -19.57
N PRO A 130 -2.87 -4.44 -20.64
CA PRO A 130 -1.85 -5.49 -20.52
C PRO A 130 -0.63 -4.99 -19.74
N MET A 131 0.09 -5.93 -19.12
CA MET A 131 1.40 -5.66 -18.54
C MET A 131 2.34 -5.12 -19.62
N PRO A 132 3.08 -4.03 -19.37
CA PRO A 132 4.07 -3.54 -20.33
C PRO A 132 5.17 -4.58 -20.59
N PRO A 133 5.71 -4.65 -21.82
CA PRO A 133 6.83 -5.53 -22.11
C PRO A 133 8.08 -5.04 -21.41
N VAL A 134 8.59 -5.83 -20.47
CA VAL A 134 9.77 -5.50 -19.66
C VAL A 134 10.73 -6.69 -19.58
N ARG A 135 11.99 -6.43 -19.24
CA ARG A 135 12.95 -7.49 -18.94
C ARG A 135 12.50 -8.26 -17.70
N PRO A 136 12.69 -9.59 -17.67
CA PRO A 136 12.32 -10.40 -16.51
C PRO A 136 13.18 -10.04 -15.28
N PRO A 137 12.68 -10.29 -14.05
CA PRO A 137 13.33 -9.81 -12.83
C PRO A 137 14.77 -10.32 -12.65
N HIS A 138 15.08 -11.53 -13.10
CA HIS A 138 16.44 -12.09 -12.98
C HIS A 138 17.50 -11.38 -13.84
N GLU A 139 17.10 -10.63 -14.87
CA GLU A 139 17.98 -9.82 -15.71
C GLU A 139 18.16 -8.37 -15.21
N VAL A 140 17.42 -7.98 -14.19
CA VAL A 140 17.43 -6.61 -13.65
C VAL A 140 18.15 -6.60 -12.30
N PRO A 141 19.19 -5.77 -12.12
CA PRO A 141 19.93 -5.76 -10.86
C PRO A 141 19.05 -5.25 -9.70
N VAL A 142 19.32 -5.74 -8.49
CA VAL A 142 18.69 -5.26 -7.26
C VAL A 142 19.12 -3.82 -7.01
N VAL A 143 18.15 -2.95 -6.73
CA VAL A 143 18.42 -1.57 -6.35
C VAL A 143 18.90 -1.52 -4.90
N GLN A 144 20.05 -0.88 -4.71
CA GLN A 144 20.52 -0.54 -3.36
C GLN A 144 19.71 0.66 -2.84
N MET A 145 18.68 0.37 -2.05
CA MET A 145 17.82 1.43 -1.51
C MET A 145 18.59 2.23 -0.45
N PRO A 146 18.51 3.56 -0.47
CA PRO A 146 19.09 4.37 0.59
C PRO A 146 18.39 4.04 1.91
N ARG A 147 19.16 3.99 3.01
CA ARG A 147 18.62 3.78 4.37
C ARG A 147 17.92 5.05 4.89
N MET A 148 16.99 5.59 4.09
CA MET A 148 16.21 6.78 4.46
C MET A 148 15.05 6.42 5.37
N VAL A 149 14.44 5.26 5.13
CA VAL A 149 13.27 4.78 5.87
C VAL A 149 13.36 3.27 6.03
N GLU A 150 12.86 2.76 7.16
CA GLU A 150 13.04 1.36 7.54
C GLU A 150 12.28 0.39 6.62
N TRP A 151 11.07 0.77 6.17
CA TRP A 151 10.23 -0.11 5.36
C TRP A 151 10.86 -0.51 4.01
N PHE A 152 11.79 0.28 3.47
CA PHE A 152 12.50 -0.09 2.23
C PHE A 152 13.23 -1.43 2.35
N SER A 153 13.75 -1.75 3.54
CA SER A 153 14.46 -3.00 3.80
C SER A 153 13.55 -4.23 3.75
N ARG A 154 12.23 -4.04 3.78
CA ARG A 154 11.23 -5.12 3.74
C ARG A 154 10.96 -5.63 2.33
N TYR A 155 11.41 -4.90 1.31
CA TYR A 155 11.17 -5.25 -0.08
C TYR A 155 12.47 -5.32 -0.87
N GLU A 156 12.58 -6.32 -1.72
CA GLU A 156 13.60 -6.36 -2.76
C GLU A 156 13.04 -5.71 -4.02
N MET A 157 13.70 -4.66 -4.50
CA MET A 157 13.26 -3.86 -5.65
C MET A 157 14.29 -3.91 -6.77
N ARG A 158 13.82 -3.97 -8.03
CA ARG A 158 14.63 -3.97 -9.24
C ARG A 158 14.04 -2.96 -10.22
N SER A 159 14.71 -1.82 -10.37
CA SER A 159 14.19 -0.71 -11.17
C SER A 159 14.39 -0.98 -12.67
N LEU A 160 13.32 -0.79 -13.43
CA LEU A 160 13.27 -0.82 -14.88
C LEU A 160 13.28 0.58 -15.47
N GLU A 161 12.46 1.48 -14.91
CA GLU A 161 12.31 2.88 -15.30
C GLU A 161 12.07 3.75 -14.06
N GLY A 162 12.49 5.01 -14.11
CA GLY A 162 12.13 6.02 -13.11
C GLY A 162 12.62 5.68 -11.70
N SER A 163 13.94 5.63 -11.51
CA SER A 163 14.57 5.51 -10.20
C SER A 163 14.61 6.84 -9.45
N LEU A 164 14.90 6.78 -8.14
CA LEU A 164 15.20 7.99 -7.37
C LEU A 164 16.37 8.75 -7.98
N PRO A 165 16.35 10.09 -7.98
CA PRO A 165 17.45 10.90 -8.47
C PRO A 165 18.77 10.57 -7.76
N GLN A 166 19.85 10.46 -8.51
CA GLN A 166 21.20 10.32 -7.94
C GLN A 166 21.75 11.67 -7.47
N ILE A 167 21.34 12.74 -8.16
CA ILE A 167 21.69 14.13 -7.83
C ILE A 167 20.40 14.87 -7.52
N TRP A 168 20.38 15.52 -6.36
CA TRP A 168 19.22 16.25 -5.85
C TRP A 168 19.45 17.76 -6.01
N ASP A 169 19.47 18.22 -7.26
CA ASP A 169 19.76 19.61 -7.65
C ASP A 169 18.52 20.49 -7.87
N GLY A 170 17.34 19.91 -7.70
CA GLY A 170 16.06 20.59 -7.89
C GLY A 170 15.63 20.77 -9.35
N GLN A 171 16.40 20.22 -10.30
CA GLN A 171 16.07 20.31 -11.72
C GLN A 171 14.86 19.46 -12.08
N GLU A 172 14.09 19.94 -13.04
CA GLU A 172 13.00 19.14 -13.61
C GLU A 172 13.56 18.01 -14.47
N ASN A 173 12.89 16.86 -14.41
CA ASN A 173 13.20 15.75 -15.28
C ASN A 173 12.95 16.14 -16.75
N SER A 174 13.98 15.96 -17.58
CA SER A 174 13.96 16.33 -19.01
C SER A 174 13.28 15.31 -19.91
N LEU A 175 12.82 14.17 -19.36
CA LEU A 175 12.04 13.19 -20.11
C LEU A 175 10.70 13.79 -20.59
N PRO A 176 10.10 13.23 -21.65
CA PRO A 176 8.75 13.59 -22.04
C PRO A 176 7.76 13.52 -20.86
N PRO A 177 6.74 14.40 -20.81
CA PRO A 177 5.82 14.49 -19.66
C PRO A 177 5.22 13.14 -19.23
N GLU A 178 4.90 12.26 -20.17
CA GLU A 178 4.36 10.92 -19.92
C GLU A 178 5.33 9.98 -19.21
N LEU A 179 6.63 10.24 -19.26
CA LEU A 179 7.68 9.44 -18.62
C LEU A 179 8.32 10.14 -17.41
N ALA A 180 8.24 11.46 -17.34
CA ALA A 180 8.99 12.27 -16.37
C ALA A 180 8.67 11.96 -14.89
N SER A 181 7.49 11.40 -14.61
CA SER A 181 7.09 10.96 -13.27
C SER A 181 6.78 9.45 -13.21
N THR A 182 6.98 8.74 -14.31
CA THR A 182 6.74 7.29 -14.38
C THR A 182 7.85 6.53 -13.69
N SER A 183 7.50 5.49 -12.96
CA SER A 183 8.41 4.46 -12.50
C SER A 183 7.84 3.08 -12.77
N CYS A 184 8.71 2.15 -13.14
CA CYS A 184 8.39 0.74 -13.31
C CYS A 184 9.46 -0.10 -12.63
N LEU A 185 9.05 -1.04 -11.79
CA LEU A 185 10.00 -1.85 -11.03
C LEU A 185 9.41 -3.23 -10.74
N TRP A 186 10.27 -4.23 -10.66
CA TRP A 186 9.97 -5.49 -10.03
C TRP A 186 10.14 -5.38 -8.52
N VAL A 187 9.22 -5.95 -7.77
CA VAL A 187 9.23 -5.93 -6.31
C VAL A 187 8.71 -7.23 -5.73
N ARG A 188 9.32 -7.66 -4.63
CA ARG A 188 8.84 -8.77 -3.80
C ARG A 188 9.15 -8.52 -2.33
N ASP A 189 8.53 -9.27 -1.46
CA ASP A 189 8.92 -9.32 -0.04
C ASP A 189 10.34 -9.89 0.10
N SER A 190 11.21 -9.20 0.84
CA SER A 190 12.62 -9.58 0.95
C SER A 190 12.85 -10.85 1.77
N ALA A 191 11.91 -11.20 2.66
CA ALA A 191 11.95 -12.40 3.50
C ALA A 191 11.15 -13.58 2.93
N GLY A 192 10.54 -13.39 1.73
CA GLY A 192 9.88 -14.46 0.98
C GLY A 192 8.45 -14.78 1.44
N ARG A 193 7.72 -13.80 1.98
CA ARG A 193 6.31 -13.97 2.32
C ARG A 193 5.45 -14.12 1.07
N ALA A 194 4.57 -15.11 1.07
CA ALA A 194 3.59 -15.30 0.01
C ALA A 194 2.56 -14.17 -0.06
N LEU A 195 2.06 -13.91 -1.27
CA LEU A 195 1.09 -12.87 -1.56
C LEU A 195 -0.30 -13.22 -1.03
N ASP A 196 -0.99 -12.22 -0.49
CA ASP A 196 -2.39 -12.24 -0.08
C ASP A 196 -3.00 -10.82 -0.21
N TYR A 197 -4.28 -10.66 0.13
CA TYR A 197 -4.97 -9.36 0.05
C TYR A 197 -4.30 -8.27 0.91
N PRO A 198 -3.92 -8.52 2.18
CA PRO A 198 -3.15 -7.56 2.97
C PRO A 198 -1.84 -7.14 2.30
N ALA A 199 -1.08 -8.10 1.74
CA ALA A 199 0.17 -7.79 1.06
C ALA A 199 -0.06 -6.91 -0.18
N ILE A 200 -1.07 -7.20 -1.00
CA ILE A 200 -1.43 -6.36 -2.17
C ILE A 200 -1.79 -4.94 -1.72
N ALA A 201 -2.51 -4.77 -0.62
CA ALA A 201 -2.80 -3.44 -0.09
C ALA A 201 -1.52 -2.66 0.29
N ALA A 202 -0.51 -3.36 0.84
CA ALA A 202 0.80 -2.76 1.11
C ALA A 202 1.56 -2.43 -0.17
N TYR A 203 1.60 -3.34 -1.14
CA TYR A 203 2.24 -3.09 -2.44
C TYR A 203 1.58 -1.94 -3.23
N ALA A 204 0.31 -1.63 -2.99
CA ALA A 204 -0.37 -0.52 -3.63
C ALA A 204 0.19 0.85 -3.23
N ASP A 205 0.98 0.94 -2.17
CA ASP A 205 1.62 2.17 -1.65
C ASP A 205 3.16 2.16 -1.78
N ILE A 206 3.74 1.22 -2.52
CA ILE A 206 5.20 1.01 -2.58
C ILE A 206 5.96 2.07 -3.39
N PHE A 207 5.25 2.94 -4.07
CA PHE A 207 5.80 3.87 -5.02
C PHE A 207 6.47 5.07 -4.35
N PHE A 208 7.59 5.53 -4.93
CA PHE A 208 8.24 6.76 -4.50
C PHE A 208 7.34 7.97 -4.77
N PRO A 209 7.46 9.06 -3.99
CA PRO A 209 6.77 10.30 -4.31
C PRO A 209 7.07 10.78 -5.73
N ARG A 210 6.04 10.92 -6.56
CA ARG A 210 6.19 11.29 -7.99
C ARG A 210 6.88 12.64 -8.17
N VAL A 211 6.70 13.56 -7.22
CA VAL A 211 7.36 14.87 -7.22
C VAL A 211 8.88 14.74 -7.20
N TRP A 212 9.44 13.72 -6.54
CA TRP A 212 10.89 13.50 -6.49
C TRP A 212 11.45 13.03 -7.83
N LEU A 213 10.66 12.26 -8.60
CA LEU A 213 11.05 11.82 -9.94
C LEU A 213 10.87 12.94 -10.95
N ARG A 214 9.80 13.75 -10.80
CA ARG A 214 9.50 14.87 -11.71
C ARG A 214 10.46 16.03 -11.54
N ARG A 215 10.91 16.26 -10.30
CA ARG A 215 11.91 17.27 -9.93
C ARG A 215 12.88 16.65 -8.94
N ALA A 216 14.15 16.70 -9.22
CA ALA A 216 15.20 16.17 -8.34
C ALA A 216 15.35 16.99 -7.05
N LYS A 217 14.25 17.20 -6.31
CA LYS A 217 14.18 17.97 -5.06
C LYS A 217 13.61 17.15 -3.93
N HIS A 218 14.36 17.01 -2.86
CA HIS A 218 13.93 16.29 -1.67
C HIS A 218 12.95 17.16 -0.86
N VAL A 219 11.67 17.01 -1.13
CA VAL A 219 10.57 17.69 -0.42
C VAL A 219 9.79 16.70 0.42
N PRO A 220 9.30 17.08 1.61
CA PRO A 220 8.36 16.27 2.35
C PRO A 220 7.12 15.96 1.50
N ALA A 221 6.71 14.71 1.48
CA ALA A 221 5.52 14.26 0.78
C ALA A 221 4.80 13.19 1.60
N GLY A 222 3.48 13.18 1.55
CA GLY A 222 2.65 12.21 2.25
C GLY A 222 1.32 11.99 1.56
N THR A 223 0.90 10.74 1.51
CA THR A 223 -0.39 10.36 0.94
C THR A 223 -1.53 10.93 1.79
N VAL A 224 -2.45 11.63 1.15
CA VAL A 224 -3.66 12.18 1.78
C VAL A 224 -4.82 11.21 1.62
N SER A 225 -4.95 10.63 0.42
CA SER A 225 -5.98 9.64 0.12
C SER A 225 -5.44 8.57 -0.82
N MET A 226 -5.85 7.33 -0.61
CA MET A 226 -5.50 6.20 -1.45
C MET A 226 -6.71 5.31 -1.66
N THR A 227 -6.96 4.93 -2.91
CA THR A 227 -7.93 3.89 -3.26
C THR A 227 -7.21 2.73 -3.93
N VAL A 228 -7.51 1.51 -3.51
CA VAL A 228 -7.02 0.26 -4.10
C VAL A 228 -8.20 -0.55 -4.60
N TYR A 229 -8.13 -1.04 -5.84
CA TYR A 229 -9.06 -2.01 -6.40
C TYR A 229 -8.35 -3.36 -6.57
N PHE A 230 -8.92 -4.39 -5.98
CA PHE A 230 -8.38 -5.76 -5.98
C PHE A 230 -9.01 -6.55 -7.13
N HIS A 231 -8.25 -6.78 -8.20
CA HIS A 231 -8.74 -7.50 -9.39
C HIS A 231 -8.54 -9.00 -9.26
N ALA A 232 -7.40 -9.43 -8.72
CA ALA A 232 -7.08 -10.84 -8.54
C ALA A 232 -7.82 -11.48 -7.35
N ASP A 233 -7.95 -12.80 -7.42
CA ASP A 233 -8.48 -13.64 -6.36
C ASP A 233 -7.36 -14.37 -5.58
N ALA A 234 -7.75 -15.14 -4.57
CA ALA A 234 -6.81 -15.89 -3.72
C ALA A 234 -6.03 -16.97 -4.50
N GLN A 235 -6.62 -17.55 -5.56
CA GLN A 235 -5.95 -18.55 -6.39
C GLN A 235 -4.83 -17.91 -7.20
N GLN A 236 -5.08 -16.75 -7.78
CA GLN A 236 -4.09 -15.97 -8.54
C GLN A 236 -2.95 -15.50 -7.62
N PHE A 237 -3.25 -15.09 -6.36
CA PHE A 237 -2.20 -14.79 -5.38
C PHE A 237 -1.35 -16.01 -5.03
N THR A 238 -1.98 -17.18 -4.87
CA THR A 238 -1.25 -18.43 -4.62
C THR A 238 -0.32 -18.79 -5.77
N GLN A 239 -0.70 -18.51 -7.02
CA GLN A 239 0.16 -18.74 -8.19
C GLN A 239 1.39 -17.82 -8.19
N VAL A 240 1.28 -16.60 -7.70
CA VAL A 240 2.43 -15.69 -7.52
C VAL A 240 3.33 -16.16 -6.37
N GLY A 241 2.73 -16.66 -5.29
CA GLY A 241 3.45 -17.07 -4.10
C GLY A 241 4.31 -15.95 -3.52
N ALA A 242 5.60 -16.18 -3.35
CA ALA A 242 6.60 -15.19 -2.92
C ALA A 242 7.38 -14.57 -4.11
N GLY A 243 6.84 -14.70 -5.33
CA GLY A 243 7.45 -14.19 -6.56
C GLY A 243 7.38 -12.66 -6.68
N TYR A 244 7.95 -12.16 -7.78
CA TYR A 244 7.92 -10.73 -8.07
C TYR A 244 6.56 -10.26 -8.59
N LEU A 245 6.26 -9.02 -8.28
CA LEU A 245 5.21 -8.23 -8.91
C LEU A 245 5.86 -7.15 -9.78
N LEU A 246 5.28 -6.86 -10.93
CA LEU A 246 5.59 -5.64 -11.65
C LEU A 246 4.73 -4.52 -11.10
N ALA A 247 5.35 -3.46 -10.63
CA ALA A 247 4.70 -2.27 -10.09
C ALA A 247 5.05 -1.08 -10.99
N GLN A 248 4.02 -0.44 -11.57
CA GLN A 248 4.19 0.77 -12.37
C GLN A 248 3.29 1.88 -11.83
N ALA A 249 3.83 3.09 -11.71
CA ALA A 249 3.04 4.25 -11.33
C ALA A 249 3.52 5.52 -12.06
N ARG A 250 2.59 6.48 -12.20
CA ARG A 250 2.84 7.82 -12.74
C ARG A 250 1.96 8.85 -12.06
N GLY A 251 2.42 10.12 -12.03
CA GLY A 251 1.60 11.28 -11.70
C GLY A 251 1.08 11.93 -12.98
N GLN A 252 -0.08 12.56 -12.90
CA GLN A 252 -0.69 13.27 -14.03
C GLN A 252 -0.59 14.79 -13.84
N VAL A 253 -0.92 15.31 -12.65
CA VAL A 253 -0.94 16.74 -12.35
C VAL A 253 -0.19 17.03 -11.07
N PHE A 254 0.67 18.04 -11.12
CA PHE A 254 1.42 18.60 -9.97
C PHE A 254 1.04 20.06 -9.83
N ARG A 255 0.29 20.42 -8.80
CA ARG A 255 -0.21 21.78 -8.59
C ARG A 255 -0.60 22.02 -7.14
N ASP A 256 -0.42 23.25 -6.68
CA ASP A 256 -0.93 23.74 -5.39
C ASP A 256 -0.52 22.88 -4.17
N GLY A 257 0.69 22.30 -4.21
CA GLY A 257 1.20 21.43 -3.15
C GLY A 257 0.64 20.00 -3.16
N PHE A 258 0.00 19.58 -4.26
CA PHE A 258 -0.54 18.24 -4.43
C PHE A 258 -0.12 17.63 -5.77
N PHE A 259 -0.06 16.31 -5.81
CA PHE A 259 -0.03 15.53 -7.04
C PHE A 259 -0.89 14.29 -6.88
N ASP A 260 -1.42 13.82 -8.01
CA ASP A 260 -2.08 12.52 -8.07
C ASP A 260 -1.10 11.45 -8.52
N GLN A 261 -1.40 10.20 -8.18
CA GLN A 261 -0.62 9.06 -8.59
C GLN A 261 -1.56 7.91 -8.96
N SER A 262 -1.43 7.40 -10.19
CA SER A 262 -2.05 6.14 -10.60
C SER A 262 -0.99 5.04 -10.59
N GLY A 263 -1.34 3.86 -10.08
CA GLY A 263 -0.46 2.70 -10.06
C GLY A 263 -1.17 1.40 -10.44
N CYS A 264 -0.40 0.48 -10.99
CA CYS A 264 -0.85 -0.85 -11.40
C CYS A 264 0.14 -1.90 -10.89
N LEU A 265 -0.39 -3.05 -10.48
CA LEU A 265 0.36 -4.20 -10.02
C LEU A 265 0.00 -5.42 -10.87
N TRP A 266 1.00 -6.05 -11.49
CA TRP A 266 0.82 -7.29 -12.24
C TRP A 266 1.67 -8.41 -11.64
N SER A 267 1.22 -9.65 -11.81
CA SER A 267 2.08 -10.81 -11.62
C SER A 267 3.14 -10.88 -12.72
N GLU A 268 4.20 -11.64 -12.51
CA GLU A 268 5.21 -11.91 -13.56
C GLU A 268 4.60 -12.56 -14.82
N ALA A 269 3.50 -13.28 -14.67
CA ALA A 269 2.73 -13.87 -15.78
C ALA A 269 1.82 -12.87 -16.51
N GLY A 270 1.79 -11.58 -16.12
CA GLY A 270 1.00 -10.53 -16.76
C GLY A 270 -0.44 -10.39 -16.27
N THR A 271 -0.82 -11.12 -15.21
CA THR A 271 -2.16 -10.95 -14.60
C THR A 271 -2.21 -9.65 -13.81
N MET A 272 -3.19 -8.78 -14.10
CA MET A 272 -3.47 -7.59 -13.31
C MET A 272 -3.98 -8.00 -11.92
N LEU A 273 -3.21 -7.65 -10.87
CA LEU A 273 -3.55 -8.00 -9.49
C LEU A 273 -4.35 -6.90 -8.80
N ALA A 274 -3.92 -5.66 -8.96
CA ALA A 274 -4.58 -4.50 -8.39
C ALA A 274 -4.24 -3.23 -9.16
N THR A 275 -5.13 -2.23 -9.02
CA THR A 275 -4.86 -0.84 -9.39
C THR A 275 -5.01 0.05 -8.18
N THR A 276 -4.26 1.16 -8.15
CA THR A 276 -4.30 2.13 -7.06
C THR A 276 -4.34 3.55 -7.60
N HIS A 277 -5.03 4.44 -6.88
CA HIS A 277 -4.99 5.87 -7.15
C HIS A 277 -4.82 6.62 -5.84
N GLN A 278 -3.91 7.60 -5.83
CA GLN A 278 -3.57 8.36 -4.64
C GLN A 278 -3.61 9.86 -4.92
N LEU A 279 -3.99 10.63 -3.91
CA LEU A 279 -3.70 12.05 -3.80
C LEU A 279 -2.60 12.21 -2.75
N VAL A 280 -1.52 12.88 -3.15
CA VAL A 280 -0.33 13.05 -2.31
C VAL A 280 -0.06 14.54 -2.13
N TYR A 281 0.14 14.95 -0.89
CA TYR A 281 0.58 16.28 -0.51
C TYR A 281 2.10 16.37 -0.57
N PHE A 282 2.64 17.51 -1.02
CA PHE A 282 4.06 17.84 -0.88
C PHE A 282 4.25 19.28 -0.45
N LYS A 283 5.33 19.54 0.26
CA LYS A 283 5.65 20.87 0.79
C LYS A 283 6.97 21.35 0.22
N GLU A 284 6.96 22.51 -0.45
CA GLU A 284 8.16 23.22 -0.92
C GLU A 284 8.73 24.17 0.12
#